data_ebb3a0718aab3b6449c9bead86b87509
#
_entry.id   ebb3a0718aab3b6449c9bead86b87509
#
_cell.length_a   1.000
_cell.length_b   1.000
_cell.length_c   1.000
_cell.angle_alpha   90.00
_cell.angle_beta   90.00
_cell.angle_gamma   90.00
#
_symmetry.space_group_name_H-M   'P 1'
#
loop_
_entity.id
_entity.type
_entity.pdbx_description
1 polymer ?
#
loop_
_entity_poly.entity_id
_entity_poly.type
_entity_poly.pdbx_seq_one_letter_code
_entity_poly.pdbx_strand_id
1 'polypeptide(L)'
;LQQRLEQGTLEWDLDFTLAQADDKGNDSTKAWPADRKTINAGTLVLNKAIPQQQGPCNDINYDPLILPDGIAASDDPILNARSSAYAKSYNLRTHEQAQQAGEHL
;
A
#
# COMPACT_ATOMS: atom_id res chain seq x y z
N LEU A 1 8.71 3.50 15.39
CA LEU A 1 8.52 2.16 14.82
C LEU A 1 9.81 1.32 14.85
N GLN A 2 10.92 1.86 14.35
CA GLN A 2 12.20 1.14 14.30
C GLN A 2 12.70 0.76 15.70
N GLN A 3 12.62 1.66 16.67
CA GLN A 3 13.02 1.39 18.04
C GLN A 3 12.16 0.30 18.69
N ARG A 4 10.86 0.29 18.40
CA ARG A 4 9.97 -0.74 18.92
C ARG A 4 10.24 -2.11 18.31
N LEU A 5 10.62 -2.15 17.04
CA LEU A 5 11.00 -3.39 16.37
C LEU A 5 12.29 -4.00 16.94
N GLU A 6 13.21 -3.17 17.44
CA GLU A 6 14.41 -3.65 18.13
C GLU A 6 14.08 -4.34 19.45
N GLN A 7 12.94 -4.01 20.08
CA GLN A 7 12.48 -4.60 21.33
C GLN A 7 11.64 -5.86 21.11
N GLY A 8 11.21 -6.16 19.90
CA GLY A 8 10.41 -7.32 19.59
C GLY A 8 9.53 -7.14 18.37
N THR A 9 8.81 -8.18 18.00
CA THR A 9 7.85 -8.18 16.90
C THR A 9 6.65 -7.29 17.21
N LEU A 10 6.12 -6.64 16.17
CA LEU A 10 4.88 -5.88 16.25
C LEU A 10 3.83 -6.54 15.39
N GLU A 11 2.59 -6.58 15.89
CA GLU A 11 1.50 -7.24 15.20
C GLU A 11 0.27 -6.34 15.14
N TRP A 12 -0.47 -6.44 14.03
CA TRP A 12 -1.77 -5.78 13.85
C TRP A 12 -2.75 -6.75 13.23
N ASP A 13 -3.99 -6.69 13.66
CA ASP A 13 -5.06 -7.44 13.01
C ASP A 13 -5.41 -6.77 11.70
N LEU A 14 -5.57 -7.58 10.65
CA LEU A 14 -6.07 -7.12 9.37
C LEU A 14 -7.55 -7.48 9.26
N ASP A 15 -8.40 -6.48 9.32
CA ASP A 15 -9.84 -6.65 9.30
C ASP A 15 -10.43 -6.13 8.00
N PHE A 16 -11.38 -6.86 7.44
CA PHE A 16 -12.13 -6.46 6.26
C PHE A 16 -13.57 -6.11 6.65
N THR A 17 -13.99 -4.90 6.30
CA THR A 17 -15.38 -4.48 6.42
C THR A 17 -16.11 -4.80 5.12
N LEU A 18 -17.20 -5.54 5.22
CA LEU A 18 -17.92 -6.04 4.06
C LEU A 18 -19.00 -5.05 3.64
N ALA A 19 -19.01 -4.70 2.34
CA ALA A 19 -20.04 -3.87 1.74
C ALA A 19 -21.34 -4.64 1.55
N GLN A 20 -22.47 -3.91 1.58
CA GLN A 20 -23.75 -4.41 1.10
C GLN A 20 -24.02 -3.88 -0.32
N ALA A 21 -25.04 -4.44 -0.99
CA ALA A 21 -25.29 -4.16 -2.40
C ALA A 21 -25.53 -2.67 -2.72
N ASP A 22 -26.03 -1.90 -1.77
CA ASP A 22 -26.30 -0.47 -1.93
C ASP A 22 -25.16 0.45 -1.49
N ASP A 23 -24.05 -0.12 -1.00
CA ASP A 23 -22.89 0.67 -0.61
C ASP A 23 -22.10 1.11 -1.84
N LYS A 24 -21.61 2.35 -1.82
CA LYS A 24 -20.83 2.92 -2.93
C LYS A 24 -19.37 2.55 -2.80
N GLY A 25 -18.85 1.79 -3.77
CA GLY A 25 -17.44 1.50 -3.90
C GLY A 25 -16.68 2.44 -4.84
N ASN A 26 -17.40 3.40 -5.44
CA ASN A 26 -16.86 4.30 -6.46
C ASN A 26 -16.94 5.78 -6.06
N ASP A 27 -17.29 6.08 -4.83
CA ASP A 27 -17.41 7.46 -4.31
C ASP A 27 -16.76 7.55 -2.93
N SER A 28 -15.56 8.09 -2.87
CA SER A 28 -14.79 8.24 -1.64
C SER A 28 -15.38 9.27 -0.66
N THR A 29 -16.37 10.05 -1.09
CA THR A 29 -17.07 11.00 -0.21
C THR A 29 -18.21 10.37 0.57
N LYS A 30 -18.56 9.13 0.27
CA LYS A 30 -19.67 8.41 0.89
C LYS A 30 -19.14 7.41 1.91
N ALA A 31 -19.40 7.68 3.18
CA ALA A 31 -19.10 6.73 4.25
C ALA A 31 -20.16 5.61 4.28
N TRP A 32 -19.69 4.39 4.53
CA TRP A 32 -20.61 3.26 4.75
C TRP A 32 -21.19 3.34 6.16
N PRO A 33 -22.39 2.78 6.39
CA PRO A 33 -22.95 2.68 7.73
C PRO A 33 -22.03 1.93 8.69
N ALA A 34 -22.00 2.37 9.95
CA ALA A 34 -21.09 1.83 10.97
C ALA A 34 -21.42 0.39 11.37
N ASP A 35 -22.61 -0.12 11.02
CA ASP A 35 -23.09 -1.47 11.37
C ASP A 35 -22.70 -2.54 10.35
N ARG A 36 -21.83 -2.21 9.39
CA ARG A 36 -21.35 -3.20 8.42
C ARG A 36 -20.50 -4.25 9.12
N LYS A 37 -20.65 -5.49 8.67
CA LYS A 37 -19.93 -6.64 9.22
C LYS A 37 -18.45 -6.50 8.94
N THR A 38 -17.63 -6.76 9.97
CA THR A 38 -16.17 -6.80 9.87
C THR A 38 -15.70 -8.22 10.16
N ILE A 39 -14.81 -8.74 9.32
CA ILE A 39 -14.20 -10.05 9.51
C ILE A 39 -12.69 -9.88 9.69
N ASN A 40 -12.10 -10.71 10.54
CA ASN A 40 -10.65 -10.79 10.65
C ASN A 40 -10.11 -11.62 9.48
N ALA A 41 -9.26 -11.02 8.66
CA ALA A 41 -8.66 -11.67 7.49
C ALA A 41 -7.27 -12.21 7.76
N GLY A 42 -6.60 -11.76 8.83
CA GLY A 42 -5.25 -12.21 9.15
C GLY A 42 -4.55 -11.27 10.12
N THR A 43 -3.25 -11.47 10.23
CA THR A 43 -2.38 -10.66 11.10
C THR A 43 -1.22 -10.13 10.29
N LEU A 44 -0.97 -8.82 10.37
CA LEU A 44 0.23 -8.20 9.83
C LEU A 44 1.32 -8.24 10.89
N VAL A 45 2.43 -8.87 10.58
CA VAL A 45 3.57 -9.02 11.50
C VAL A 45 4.76 -8.27 10.96
N LEU A 46 5.32 -7.35 11.74
CA LEU A 46 6.59 -6.69 11.45
C LEU A 46 7.64 -7.20 12.43
N ASN A 47 8.69 -7.80 11.93
CA ASN A 47 9.73 -8.40 12.74
C ASN A 47 11.13 -7.81 12.52
N LYS A 48 11.32 -6.98 11.50
CA LYS A 48 12.60 -6.39 11.17
C LYS A 48 12.42 -5.13 10.34
N ALA A 49 13.24 -4.11 10.64
CA ALA A 49 13.38 -2.92 9.80
C ALA A 49 14.71 -2.98 9.07
N ILE A 50 14.71 -2.63 7.79
CA ILE A 50 15.89 -2.58 6.94
C ILE A 50 16.02 -1.16 6.40
N PRO A 51 17.23 -0.53 6.45
CA PRO A 51 17.41 0.76 5.82
C PRO A 51 17.04 0.72 4.34
N GLN A 52 16.42 1.78 3.86
CA GLN A 52 15.90 1.85 2.49
C GLN A 52 17.00 1.58 1.44
N GLN A 53 18.21 2.02 1.72
CA GLN A 53 19.35 1.86 0.80
C GLN A 53 19.82 0.41 0.67
N GLN A 54 19.50 -0.44 1.64
CA GLN A 54 19.94 -1.83 1.69
C GLN A 54 18.88 -2.82 1.25
N GLY A 55 17.64 -2.37 1.12
CA GLY A 55 16.52 -3.23 0.77
C GLY A 55 16.04 -3.01 -0.65
N PRO A 56 15.10 -3.83 -1.13
CA PRO A 56 14.54 -3.73 -2.47
C PRO A 56 13.46 -2.67 -2.63
N CYS A 57 13.13 -1.91 -1.59
CA CYS A 57 11.97 -1.02 -1.56
C CYS A 57 11.99 0.06 -2.63
N ASN A 58 13.18 0.55 -3.00
CA ASN A 58 13.30 1.57 -4.04
C ASN A 58 12.94 1.07 -5.43
N ASP A 59 13.01 -0.24 -5.64
CA ASP A 59 12.72 -0.87 -6.93
C ASP A 59 11.28 -1.32 -7.06
N ILE A 60 10.47 -1.10 -6.03
CA ILE A 60 9.08 -1.52 -6.02
C ILE A 60 8.16 -0.34 -6.37
N ASN A 61 7.28 -0.55 -7.34
CA ASN A 61 6.15 0.34 -7.60
C ASN A 61 4.97 -0.12 -6.75
N TYR A 62 4.60 0.68 -5.75
CA TYR A 62 3.50 0.37 -4.83
C TYR A 62 2.14 0.76 -5.37
N ASP A 63 1.95 0.62 -6.68
CA ASP A 63 0.69 0.90 -7.36
C ASP A 63 -0.45 0.08 -6.74
N PRO A 64 -1.53 0.72 -6.24
CA PRO A 64 -2.63 0.00 -5.61
C PRO A 64 -3.45 -0.85 -6.59
N LEU A 65 -3.25 -0.72 -7.90
CA LEU A 65 -3.93 -1.53 -8.91
C LEU A 65 -3.12 -2.76 -9.33
N ILE A 66 -1.90 -2.94 -8.82
CA ILE A 66 -1.15 -4.18 -8.99
C ILE A 66 -1.63 -5.14 -7.91
N LEU A 67 -2.54 -6.04 -8.28
CA LEU A 67 -3.26 -6.89 -7.35
C LEU A 67 -3.06 -8.37 -7.69
N PRO A 68 -2.96 -9.26 -6.67
CA PRO A 68 -2.94 -10.70 -6.90
C PRO A 68 -4.32 -11.23 -7.28
N ASP A 69 -4.37 -12.48 -7.71
CA ASP A 69 -5.63 -13.18 -7.95
C ASP A 69 -6.47 -13.20 -6.67
N GLY A 70 -7.77 -13.03 -6.82
CA GLY A 70 -8.72 -13.03 -5.71
C GLY A 70 -9.00 -11.66 -5.11
N ILE A 71 -8.26 -10.63 -5.54
CA ILE A 71 -8.50 -9.24 -5.13
C ILE A 71 -8.70 -8.40 -6.39
N ALA A 72 -9.78 -7.61 -6.41
CA ALA A 72 -10.08 -6.71 -7.53
C ALA A 72 -10.30 -5.28 -7.03
N ALA A 73 -9.93 -4.32 -7.88
CA ALA A 73 -10.19 -2.92 -7.60
C ALA A 73 -11.65 -2.57 -7.87
N SER A 74 -12.18 -1.60 -7.09
CA SER A 74 -13.46 -0.98 -7.42
C SER A 74 -13.30 -0.02 -8.60
N ASP A 75 -14.41 0.56 -9.06
CA ASP A 75 -14.42 1.58 -10.10
C ASP A 75 -14.27 3.01 -9.56
N ASP A 76 -13.73 3.16 -8.35
CA ASP A 76 -13.46 4.45 -7.73
C ASP A 76 -12.45 5.24 -8.58
N PRO A 77 -12.82 6.43 -9.08
CA PRO A 77 -11.93 7.22 -9.92
C PRO A 77 -10.67 7.70 -9.18
N ILE A 78 -10.75 7.92 -7.86
CA ILE A 78 -9.58 8.31 -7.07
C ILE A 78 -8.59 7.14 -6.99
N LEU A 79 -9.08 5.92 -6.76
CA LEU A 79 -8.22 4.74 -6.77
C LEU A 79 -7.52 4.56 -8.11
N ASN A 80 -8.24 4.72 -9.21
CA ASN A 80 -7.67 4.60 -10.56
C ASN A 80 -6.66 5.71 -10.87
N ALA A 81 -6.90 6.93 -10.39
CA ALA A 81 -5.97 8.06 -10.56
C ALA A 81 -4.68 7.84 -9.78
N ARG A 82 -4.73 7.14 -8.65
CA ARG A 82 -3.54 6.84 -7.84
C ARG A 82 -2.52 5.99 -8.59
N SER A 83 -2.95 5.08 -9.45
CA SER A 83 -2.05 4.24 -10.24
C SER A 83 -1.09 5.08 -11.08
N SER A 84 -1.60 6.09 -11.78
CA SER A 84 -0.77 7.00 -12.58
C SER A 84 0.21 7.80 -11.71
N ALA A 85 -0.23 8.25 -10.53
CA ALA A 85 0.63 8.97 -9.60
C ALA A 85 1.78 8.12 -9.07
N TYR A 86 1.50 6.85 -8.75
CA TYR A 86 2.55 5.92 -8.32
C TYR A 86 3.54 5.61 -9.42
N ALA A 87 3.08 5.46 -10.67
CA ALA A 87 3.96 5.24 -11.82
C ALA A 87 4.91 6.42 -12.03
N LYS A 88 4.40 7.65 -11.96
CA LYS A 88 5.20 8.85 -12.09
C LYS A 88 6.24 8.97 -10.96
N SER A 89 5.83 8.71 -9.73
CA SER A 89 6.72 8.74 -8.57
C SER A 89 7.83 7.71 -8.68
N TYR A 90 7.50 6.49 -9.10
CA TYR A 90 8.47 5.42 -9.30
C TYR A 90 9.48 5.78 -10.40
N ASN A 91 9.03 6.29 -11.53
CA ASN A 91 9.90 6.68 -12.63
C ASN A 91 10.84 7.81 -12.23
N LEU A 92 10.35 8.81 -11.50
CA LEU A 92 11.16 9.92 -11.01
C LEU A 92 12.24 9.45 -10.05
N ARG A 93 11.88 8.59 -9.10
CA ARG A 93 12.82 8.02 -8.12
C ARG A 93 13.92 7.21 -8.81
N THR A 94 13.53 6.39 -9.78
CA THR A 94 14.49 5.56 -10.54
C THR A 94 15.45 6.43 -11.34
N HIS A 95 14.95 7.51 -11.95
CA HIS A 95 15.78 8.45 -12.70
C HIS A 95 16.77 9.18 -11.78
N GLU A 96 16.33 9.64 -10.62
CA GLU A 96 17.19 10.28 -9.63
C GLU A 96 18.30 9.35 -9.14
N GLN A 97 17.98 8.08 -8.89
CA GLN A 97 18.99 7.09 -8.50
C GLN A 97 20.03 6.86 -9.58
N ALA A 98 19.60 6.80 -10.84
CA ALA A 98 20.53 6.65 -11.96
C ALA A 98 21.46 7.87 -12.08
N GLN A 99 20.97 9.07 -11.85
CA GLN A 99 21.79 10.29 -11.85
C GLN A 99 22.80 10.27 -10.71
N GLN A 100 22.40 9.88 -9.51
CA GLN A 100 23.32 9.77 -8.37
C GLN A 100 24.43 8.74 -8.62
N ALA A 101 24.08 7.61 -9.21
CA ALA A 101 25.07 6.59 -9.58
C ALA A 101 26.06 7.13 -10.63
N GLY A 102 25.60 7.95 -11.58
CA GLY A 102 26.45 8.59 -12.58
C GLY A 102 27.41 9.62 -12.01
N GLU A 103 27.02 10.31 -10.94
CA GLU A 103 27.86 11.32 -10.29
C GLU A 103 29.05 10.71 -9.55
N HIS A 104 28.99 9.43 -9.19
CA HIS A 104 30.08 8.72 -8.50
C HIS A 104 31.07 8.05 -9.44
N LEU A 105 30.85 8.16 -10.72
CA LEU A 105 31.79 7.67 -11.73
C LEU A 105 32.75 8.76 -12.16
#